data_72b3c9b19b9b96ff05b6f0c106d1e27f
#
_entry.id   72b3c9b19b9b96ff05b6f0c106d1e27f
#
_cell.length_a   1.000
_cell.length_b   1.000
_cell.length_c   1.000
_cell.angle_alpha   90.00
_cell.angle_beta   90.00
_cell.angle_gamma   90.00
#
_symmetry.space_group_name_H-M   'P 1'
#
loop_
_entity.id
_entity.type
_entity.pdbx_description
1 polymer ?
#
loop_
_entity_poly.entity_id
_entity_poly.type
_entity_poly.pdbx_seq_one_letter_code
_entity_poly.pdbx_strand_id
1 'polypeptide(L)'
;MNRPVLLGAIVAAFGLASGATLLLAADAQPWPWKSKLPPDPALVVMTSIQDVTAAINKSDPPTVTITVNALAPTPNYSELQLTPRMGDTKDQIFAFDAKGRPPQDLSTQVITPVSFTVEYVEAPIEKVGIIEVNAQEGCKAFSLTENKAVDCTSLSAPQ
;
A
#
# COMPACT_ATOMS: atom_id res chain seq x y z
N MET A 1 45.83 -45.84 -60.47
CA MET A 1 44.70 -44.90 -60.72
C MET A 1 43.68 -45.04 -59.60
N ASN A 2 43.90 -44.35 -58.53
CA ASN A 2 42.95 -44.39 -57.35
C ASN A 2 42.46 -43.01 -57.05
N ARG A 3 41.12 -42.89 -57.13
CA ARG A 3 40.43 -41.69 -56.67
C ARG A 3 39.98 -41.88 -55.22
N PRO A 4 40.30 -41.00 -54.33
CA PRO A 4 39.66 -41.01 -53.01
C PRO A 4 38.32 -40.18 -53.06
N VAL A 5 37.32 -40.82 -52.55
CA VAL A 5 35.98 -40.23 -52.34
C VAL A 5 36.06 -39.40 -51.05
N LEU A 6 35.79 -38.09 -51.17
CA LEU A 6 35.62 -37.20 -50.02
C LEU A 6 34.20 -37.33 -49.50
N LEU A 7 34.04 -37.90 -48.31
CA LEU A 7 32.78 -37.82 -47.54
C LEU A 7 32.69 -36.44 -46.88
N GLY A 8 31.74 -35.63 -47.37
CA GLY A 8 31.36 -34.39 -46.69
C GLY A 8 30.49 -34.68 -45.47
N ALA A 9 30.99 -34.36 -44.29
CA ALA A 9 30.18 -34.37 -43.06
C ALA A 9 29.37 -33.10 -43.00
N ILE A 10 28.04 -33.25 -43.08
CA ILE A 10 27.07 -32.17 -42.81
C ILE A 10 26.89 -32.11 -41.30
N VAL A 11 27.44 -31.06 -40.69
CA VAL A 11 27.15 -30.72 -39.30
C VAL A 11 25.89 -29.91 -39.29
N ALA A 12 24.79 -30.54 -38.90
CA ALA A 12 23.54 -29.83 -38.61
C ALA A 12 23.67 -29.15 -37.22
N ALA A 13 23.85 -27.83 -37.24
CA ALA A 13 23.81 -27.03 -36.05
C ALA A 13 22.32 -26.84 -35.61
N PHE A 14 21.89 -27.58 -34.61
CA PHE A 14 20.63 -27.30 -33.92
C PHE A 14 20.80 -26.03 -33.07
N GLY A 15 20.31 -24.92 -33.59
CA GLY A 15 20.17 -23.69 -32.82
C GLY A 15 19.06 -23.86 -31.78
N LEU A 16 19.44 -24.03 -30.53
CA LEU A 16 18.53 -23.89 -29.40
C LEU A 16 18.15 -22.39 -29.28
N ALA A 17 17.02 -22.01 -29.83
CA ALA A 17 16.40 -20.74 -29.54
C ALA A 17 15.90 -20.77 -28.09
N SER A 18 16.76 -20.32 -27.18
CA SER A 18 16.32 -19.99 -25.81
C SER A 18 15.34 -18.82 -25.88
N GLY A 19 14.06 -19.13 -25.94
CA GLY A 19 12.98 -18.16 -25.74
C GLY A 19 13.09 -17.63 -24.31
N ALA A 20 13.75 -16.49 -24.14
CA ALA A 20 13.61 -15.70 -22.93
C ALA A 20 12.16 -15.22 -22.88
N THR A 21 11.31 -15.93 -22.14
CA THR A 21 10.04 -15.41 -21.69
C THR A 21 10.37 -14.23 -20.77
N LEU A 22 10.30 -13.02 -21.33
CA LEU A 22 10.18 -11.82 -20.55
C LEU A 22 8.87 -11.97 -19.77
N LEU A 23 8.98 -12.40 -18.53
CA LEU A 23 7.97 -12.15 -17.53
C LEU A 23 7.88 -10.62 -17.43
N LEU A 24 6.92 -10.06 -18.13
CA LEU A 24 6.43 -8.73 -17.85
C LEU A 24 5.96 -8.81 -16.39
N ALA A 25 6.85 -8.45 -15.47
CA ALA A 25 6.42 -8.08 -14.14
C ALA A 25 5.34 -7.03 -14.39
N ALA A 26 4.10 -7.37 -14.07
CA ALA A 26 3.03 -6.37 -14.04
C ALA A 26 3.61 -5.24 -13.20
N ASP A 27 3.83 -4.09 -13.85
CA ASP A 27 4.29 -2.89 -13.17
C ASP A 27 3.28 -2.63 -12.07
N ALA A 28 3.62 -3.09 -10.87
CA ALA A 28 2.92 -2.69 -9.66
C ALA A 28 3.05 -1.17 -9.67
N GLN A 29 1.98 -0.51 -10.05
CA GLN A 29 1.97 0.94 -10.22
C GLN A 29 2.48 1.53 -8.94
N PRO A 30 3.61 2.24 -8.94
CA PRO A 30 4.23 2.68 -7.72
C PRO A 30 3.20 3.55 -6.99
N TRP A 31 2.94 3.17 -5.76
CA TRP A 31 2.06 3.92 -4.87
C TRP A 31 2.50 5.39 -4.92
N PRO A 32 1.61 6.34 -5.23
CA PRO A 32 2.00 7.71 -5.53
C PRO A 32 2.64 8.43 -4.33
N TRP A 33 2.49 7.87 -3.12
CA TRP A 33 3.07 8.43 -1.91
C TRP A 33 4.16 7.54 -1.36
N LYS A 34 5.33 8.12 -1.21
CA LYS A 34 6.42 7.47 -0.49
C LYS A 34 6.11 7.59 1.00
N SER A 35 5.82 6.47 1.65
CA SER A 35 5.84 6.44 3.10
C SER A 35 7.25 6.79 3.59
N LYS A 36 7.38 7.68 4.55
CA LYS A 36 8.66 7.99 5.19
C LYS A 36 9.22 6.81 5.97
N LEU A 37 8.35 5.86 6.34
CA LEU A 37 8.70 4.67 7.11
C LEU A 37 8.60 3.43 6.23
N PRO A 38 9.62 2.56 6.24
CA PRO A 38 9.51 1.26 5.59
C PRO A 38 8.39 0.43 6.24
N PRO A 39 7.72 -0.47 5.47
CA PRO A 39 6.75 -1.39 6.06
C PRO A 39 7.41 -2.22 7.17
N ASP A 40 6.87 -2.14 8.38
CA ASP A 40 7.32 -2.93 9.51
C ASP A 40 6.36 -4.12 9.72
N PRO A 41 6.84 -5.37 9.57
CA PRO A 41 6.02 -6.56 9.74
C PRO A 41 5.56 -6.78 11.19
N ALA A 42 6.17 -6.12 12.16
CA ALA A 42 5.77 -6.20 13.57
C ALA A 42 4.56 -5.34 13.90
N LEU A 43 4.08 -4.54 12.95
CA LEU A 43 2.90 -3.71 13.16
C LEU A 43 1.61 -4.50 12.91
N VAL A 44 0.69 -4.37 13.84
CA VAL A 44 -0.62 -5.03 13.81
C VAL A 44 -1.71 -4.03 13.42
N VAL A 45 -2.66 -4.49 12.62
CA VAL A 45 -3.82 -3.68 12.19
C VAL A 45 -4.71 -3.37 13.40
N MET A 46 -5.19 -2.11 13.47
CA MET A 46 -6.14 -1.68 14.50
C MET A 46 -7.44 -2.48 14.46
N THR A 47 -8.18 -2.52 15.56
CA THR A 47 -9.46 -3.21 15.66
C THR A 47 -10.50 -2.55 14.77
N SER A 48 -10.72 -1.25 14.94
CA SER A 48 -11.68 -0.50 14.13
C SER A 48 -11.27 0.97 13.99
N ILE A 49 -11.80 1.64 12.96
CA ILE A 49 -11.65 3.08 12.75
C ILE A 49 -12.93 3.76 13.21
N GLN A 50 -12.78 4.76 14.04
CA GLN A 50 -13.91 5.57 14.52
C GLN A 50 -14.17 6.77 13.62
N ASP A 51 -13.07 7.46 13.25
CA ASP A 51 -13.14 8.65 12.42
C ASP A 51 -11.86 8.85 11.62
N VAL A 52 -11.99 9.46 10.44
CA VAL A 52 -10.89 9.87 9.58
C VAL A 52 -11.17 11.27 9.07
N THR A 53 -10.18 12.14 9.20
CA THR A 53 -10.19 13.45 8.58
C THR A 53 -8.90 13.67 7.81
N ALA A 54 -8.99 14.42 6.72
CA ALA A 54 -7.81 14.74 5.93
C ALA A 54 -7.85 16.19 5.46
N ALA A 55 -6.69 16.81 5.38
CA ALA A 55 -6.53 18.18 4.92
C ALA A 55 -5.35 18.32 3.98
N ILE A 56 -5.51 19.15 2.95
CA ILE A 56 -4.42 19.53 2.05
C ILE A 56 -3.79 20.82 2.56
N ASN A 57 -2.51 20.77 2.87
CA ASN A 57 -1.71 21.94 3.19
C ASN A 57 -1.06 22.47 1.91
N LYS A 58 -1.31 23.72 1.56
CA LYS A 58 -0.75 24.38 0.39
C LYS A 58 0.66 24.92 0.71
N SER A 59 1.50 24.09 1.30
CA SER A 59 2.93 24.34 1.49
C SER A 59 3.70 24.10 0.18
N ASP A 60 4.96 24.47 0.13
CA ASP A 60 5.85 24.10 -0.97
C ASP A 60 7.02 23.24 -0.44
N PRO A 61 7.05 21.94 -0.74
CA PRO A 61 6.05 21.16 -1.48
C PRO A 61 4.73 20.99 -0.71
N PRO A 62 3.60 20.75 -1.43
CA PRO A 62 2.32 20.57 -0.79
C PRO A 62 2.27 19.25 0.01
N THR A 63 1.52 19.25 1.12
CA THR A 63 1.37 18.08 1.99
C THR A 63 -0.07 17.73 2.21
N VAL A 64 -0.33 16.43 2.46
CA VAL A 64 -1.63 15.94 2.93
C VAL A 64 -1.46 15.46 4.37
N THR A 65 -2.25 16.01 5.26
CA THR A 65 -2.33 15.58 6.66
C THR A 65 -3.55 14.72 6.86
N ILE A 66 -3.38 13.51 7.38
CA ILE A 66 -4.46 12.56 7.68
C ILE A 66 -4.47 12.32 9.18
N THR A 67 -5.60 12.60 9.81
CA THR A 67 -5.81 12.31 11.24
C THR A 67 -6.79 11.15 11.38
N VAL A 68 -6.41 10.16 12.18
CA VAL A 68 -7.15 8.93 12.38
C VAL A 68 -7.45 8.75 13.86
N ASN A 69 -8.73 8.51 14.18
CA ASN A 69 -9.18 8.03 15.46
C ASN A 69 -9.56 6.56 15.33
N ALA A 70 -8.88 5.69 16.07
CA ALA A 70 -9.04 4.24 15.96
C ALA A 70 -9.18 3.58 17.34
N LEU A 71 -9.53 2.31 17.33
CA LEU A 71 -9.52 1.46 18.52
C LEU A 71 -8.39 0.43 18.39
N ALA A 72 -7.50 0.42 19.37
CA ALA A 72 -6.46 -0.58 19.52
C ALA A 72 -6.98 -1.78 20.35
N PRO A 73 -6.53 -3.02 20.06
CA PRO A 73 -6.96 -4.21 20.82
C PRO A 73 -6.59 -4.19 22.29
N THR A 74 -5.49 -3.49 22.63
CA THR A 74 -4.99 -3.35 23.99
C THR A 74 -4.43 -1.94 24.20
N PRO A 75 -4.26 -1.46 25.45
CA PRO A 75 -3.58 -0.20 25.70
C PRO A 75 -2.09 -0.26 25.33
N ASN A 76 -1.45 0.91 25.30
CA ASN A 76 -0.01 1.10 25.08
C ASN A 76 0.50 0.69 23.69
N TYR A 77 -0.34 0.77 22.67
CA TYR A 77 0.16 0.71 21.28
C TYR A 77 1.07 1.90 20.99
N SER A 78 2.15 1.64 20.28
CA SER A 78 3.13 2.64 19.86
C SER A 78 3.31 2.61 18.33
N GLU A 79 4.12 3.51 17.80
CA GLU A 79 4.46 3.57 16.38
C GLU A 79 3.23 3.49 15.46
N LEU A 80 2.20 4.29 15.80
CA LEU A 80 0.97 4.34 15.03
C LEU A 80 1.24 4.94 13.65
N GLN A 81 0.82 4.23 12.60
CA GLN A 81 1.05 4.67 11.23
C GLN A 81 -0.02 4.17 10.25
N LEU A 82 -0.05 4.80 9.09
CA LEU A 82 -0.82 4.33 7.94
C LEU A 82 0.12 3.59 6.98
N THR A 83 -0.23 2.36 6.64
CA THR A 83 0.46 1.57 5.63
C THR A 83 -0.36 1.59 4.36
N PRO A 84 0.18 2.04 3.21
CA PRO A 84 -0.55 2.02 1.95
C PRO A 84 -0.99 0.61 1.57
N ARG A 85 -2.23 0.45 1.12
CA ARG A 85 -2.70 -0.77 0.48
C ARG A 85 -2.31 -0.76 -0.98
N MET A 86 -1.85 -1.90 -1.47
CA MET A 86 -1.68 -2.14 -2.89
C MET A 86 -3.07 -2.27 -3.51
N GLY A 87 -3.51 -1.29 -4.28
CA GLY A 87 -4.86 -1.25 -4.84
C GLY A 87 -4.96 -0.44 -6.12
N ASP A 88 -6.13 -0.47 -6.72
CA ASP A 88 -6.45 0.29 -7.92
C ASP A 88 -6.68 1.76 -7.57
N THR A 89 -5.83 2.65 -8.07
CA THR A 89 -5.93 4.11 -7.87
C THR A 89 -6.77 4.80 -8.95
N LYS A 90 -7.49 4.05 -9.80
CA LYS A 90 -8.24 4.60 -10.94
C LYS A 90 -9.25 5.66 -10.52
N ASP A 91 -9.89 5.47 -9.38
CA ASP A 91 -10.97 6.35 -8.91
C ASP A 91 -10.47 7.43 -7.94
N GLN A 92 -9.17 7.74 -7.95
CA GLN A 92 -8.56 8.71 -7.03
C GLN A 92 -8.75 8.36 -5.54
N ILE A 93 -8.90 7.07 -5.26
CA ILE A 93 -9.07 6.53 -3.91
C ILE A 93 -7.72 6.01 -3.43
N PHE A 94 -7.29 6.50 -2.27
CA PHE A 94 -6.05 6.10 -1.63
C PHE A 94 -6.38 5.39 -0.32
N ALA A 95 -6.19 4.06 -0.35
CA ALA A 95 -6.51 3.19 0.75
C ALA A 95 -5.27 2.88 1.60
N PHE A 96 -5.46 2.88 2.91
CA PHE A 96 -4.44 2.60 3.90
C PHE A 96 -4.96 1.59 4.92
N ASP A 97 -4.02 0.88 5.57
CA ASP A 97 -4.28 0.14 6.80
C ASP A 97 -3.75 0.96 7.98
N ALA A 98 -4.59 1.18 8.99
CA ALA A 98 -4.14 1.73 10.27
C ALA A 98 -3.45 0.65 11.08
N LYS A 99 -2.18 0.84 11.39
CA LYS A 99 -1.35 -0.13 12.11
C LYS A 99 -0.63 0.52 13.29
N GLY A 100 -0.24 -0.30 14.24
CA GLY A 100 0.61 0.11 15.36
C GLY A 100 1.35 -1.07 15.95
N ARG A 101 2.38 -0.78 16.71
CA ARG A 101 3.17 -1.79 17.42
C ARG A 101 2.45 -2.16 18.72
N PRO A 102 2.10 -3.43 18.93
CA PRO A 102 1.55 -3.88 20.19
C PRO A 102 2.59 -3.77 21.31
N PRO A 103 2.14 -3.63 22.57
CA PRO A 103 3.04 -3.67 23.72
C PRO A 103 3.76 -5.03 23.80
N GLN A 104 5.01 -5.04 24.22
CA GLN A 104 5.78 -6.27 24.39
C GLN A 104 5.46 -6.99 25.72
N ASP A 105 4.96 -6.25 26.68
CA ASP A 105 4.56 -6.80 27.97
C ASP A 105 3.13 -7.32 27.95
N LEU A 106 2.80 -8.23 28.86
CA LEU A 106 1.44 -8.71 29.05
C LEU A 106 0.52 -7.54 29.37
N SER A 107 -0.36 -7.24 28.47
CA SER A 107 -1.34 -6.18 28.60
C SER A 107 -2.75 -6.76 28.74
N THR A 108 -3.57 -6.10 29.55
CA THR A 108 -4.99 -6.43 29.64
C THR A 108 -5.68 -6.24 28.31
N GLN A 109 -6.52 -7.17 27.90
CA GLN A 109 -7.32 -7.12 26.66
C GLN A 109 -8.45 -6.10 26.84
N VAL A 110 -8.11 -4.82 26.75
CA VAL A 110 -9.08 -3.71 26.85
C VAL A 110 -8.95 -2.86 25.60
N ILE A 111 -10.01 -2.81 24.81
CA ILE A 111 -10.08 -1.95 23.64
C ILE A 111 -9.86 -0.50 24.06
N THR A 112 -8.88 0.14 23.49
CA THR A 112 -8.41 1.46 23.89
C THR A 112 -8.44 2.42 22.70
N PRO A 113 -9.06 3.61 22.85
CA PRO A 113 -9.02 4.62 21.81
C PRO A 113 -7.61 5.18 21.64
N VAL A 114 -7.22 5.34 20.37
CA VAL A 114 -5.94 5.95 19.97
C VAL A 114 -6.21 6.97 18.87
N SER A 115 -5.41 8.03 18.87
CA SER A 115 -5.47 9.05 17.84
C SER A 115 -4.07 9.35 17.35
N PHE A 116 -3.90 9.48 16.03
CA PHE A 116 -2.62 9.82 15.43
C PHE A 116 -2.80 10.58 14.12
N THR A 117 -1.76 11.30 13.75
CA THR A 117 -1.73 12.11 12.54
C THR A 117 -0.51 11.72 11.71
N VAL A 118 -0.72 11.55 10.41
CA VAL A 118 0.34 11.26 9.44
C VAL A 118 0.36 12.36 8.39
N GLU A 119 1.55 12.85 8.07
CA GLU A 119 1.76 13.85 7.05
C GLU A 119 2.52 13.23 5.87
N TYR A 120 1.98 13.41 4.67
CA TYR A 120 2.60 13.00 3.42
C TYR A 120 3.08 14.23 2.66
N VAL A 121 4.39 14.28 2.44
CA VAL A 121 5.05 15.31 1.64
C VAL A 121 5.07 14.87 0.17
N GLU A 122 4.96 15.81 -0.75
CA GLU A 122 4.93 15.55 -2.20
C GLU A 122 3.76 14.65 -2.65
N ALA A 123 2.65 14.72 -1.93
CA ALA A 123 1.44 14.00 -2.34
C ALA A 123 0.97 14.53 -3.71
N PRO A 124 0.57 13.66 -4.64
CA PRO A 124 -0.01 14.08 -5.92
C PRO A 124 -1.43 14.60 -5.70
N ILE A 125 -1.53 15.79 -5.12
CA ILE A 125 -2.79 16.39 -4.66
C ILE A 125 -3.86 16.42 -5.74
N GLU A 126 -3.45 16.60 -6.99
CA GLU A 126 -4.37 16.61 -8.13
C GLU A 126 -5.05 15.26 -8.40
N LYS A 127 -4.49 14.19 -7.86
CA LYS A 127 -4.98 12.81 -8.05
C LYS A 127 -5.68 12.24 -6.82
N VAL A 128 -5.69 12.97 -5.71
CA VAL A 128 -6.27 12.49 -4.45
C VAL A 128 -7.68 13.02 -4.32
N GLY A 129 -8.65 12.13 -4.39
CA GLY A 129 -10.05 12.48 -4.16
C GLY A 129 -10.55 11.99 -2.80
N ILE A 130 -10.29 10.73 -2.49
CA ILE A 130 -10.79 10.05 -1.28
C ILE A 130 -9.63 9.39 -0.55
N ILE A 131 -9.57 9.59 0.75
CA ILE A 131 -8.70 8.85 1.69
C ILE A 131 -9.55 7.80 2.38
N GLU A 132 -9.15 6.55 2.29
CA GLU A 132 -9.80 5.43 2.95
C GLU A 132 -8.85 4.77 3.94
N VAL A 133 -9.30 4.58 5.17
CA VAL A 133 -8.50 3.95 6.22
C VAL A 133 -9.21 2.70 6.70
N ASN A 134 -8.51 1.59 6.65
CA ASN A 134 -9.02 0.27 6.97
C ASN A 134 -8.49 -0.22 8.31
N ALA A 135 -9.31 -1.03 8.97
CA ALA A 135 -8.99 -1.78 10.17
C ALA A 135 -9.51 -3.23 10.04
N GLN A 136 -9.39 -4.03 11.11
CA GLN A 136 -9.92 -5.40 11.13
C GLN A 136 -11.45 -5.43 10.97
N GLU A 137 -12.15 -4.51 11.60
CA GLU A 137 -13.62 -4.44 11.64
C GLU A 137 -14.17 -3.29 10.77
N GLY A 138 -13.70 -3.21 9.52
CA GLY A 138 -14.23 -2.25 8.56
C GLY A 138 -13.30 -1.07 8.26
N CYS A 139 -13.89 -0.02 7.72
CA CYS A 139 -13.15 1.14 7.24
C CYS A 139 -13.92 2.44 7.46
N LYS A 140 -13.22 3.56 7.32
CA LYS A 140 -13.77 4.90 7.21
C LYS A 140 -13.09 5.63 6.07
N ALA A 141 -13.84 6.48 5.40
CA ALA A 141 -13.31 7.26 4.28
C ALA A 141 -13.67 8.74 4.41
N PHE A 142 -12.81 9.57 3.83
CA PHE A 142 -12.96 11.03 3.82
C PHE A 142 -12.69 11.56 2.42
N SER A 143 -13.62 12.34 1.89
CA SER A 143 -13.47 13.02 0.61
C SER A 143 -12.76 14.37 0.82
N LEU A 144 -11.60 14.52 0.20
CA LEU A 144 -10.85 15.79 0.17
C LEU A 144 -11.55 16.83 -0.69
N THR A 145 -12.26 16.41 -1.73
CA THR A 145 -12.98 17.30 -2.64
C THR A 145 -14.21 17.89 -1.98
N GLU A 146 -14.98 17.08 -1.25
CA GLU A 146 -16.21 17.48 -0.59
C GLU A 146 -15.99 17.91 0.87
N ASN A 147 -14.77 17.68 1.39
CA ASN A 147 -14.38 17.97 2.77
C ASN A 147 -15.34 17.37 3.80
N LYS A 148 -15.69 16.11 3.61
CA LYS A 148 -16.61 15.38 4.48
C LYS A 148 -16.31 13.88 4.52
N ALA A 149 -16.81 13.21 5.58
CA ALA A 149 -16.81 11.75 5.64
C ALA A 149 -17.71 11.18 4.54
N VAL A 150 -17.28 10.08 3.93
CA VAL A 150 -18.01 9.33 2.91
C VAL A 150 -17.97 7.84 3.21
N ASP A 151 -18.82 7.08 2.54
CA ASP A 151 -18.81 5.64 2.68
C ASP A 151 -17.58 5.03 2.02
N CYS A 152 -17.09 3.94 2.61
CA CYS A 152 -16.00 3.18 2.03
C CYS A 152 -16.40 2.54 0.71
N THR A 153 -15.44 2.39 -0.16
CA THR A 153 -15.64 1.77 -1.46
C THR A 153 -15.46 0.26 -1.40
N SER A 154 -15.81 -0.43 -2.50
CA SER A 154 -15.58 -1.88 -2.62
C SER A 154 -14.10 -2.28 -2.64
N LEU A 155 -13.18 -1.32 -2.76
CA LEU A 155 -11.72 -1.55 -2.69
C LEU A 155 -11.24 -1.87 -1.25
N SER A 156 -12.08 -1.63 -0.26
CA SER A 156 -11.78 -1.89 1.15
C SER A 156 -11.91 -3.36 1.53
N ALA A 157 -12.54 -4.19 0.72
CA ALA A 157 -12.69 -5.61 1.04
C ALA A 157 -11.30 -6.29 1.06
N PRO A 158 -10.93 -6.97 2.14
CA PRO A 158 -9.70 -7.75 2.18
C PRO A 158 -9.77 -8.85 1.12
N GLN A 159 -8.77 -8.88 0.24
CA GLN A 159 -8.53 -10.00 -0.67
C GLN A 159 -7.65 -11.03 0.01
#